data_595f68c4274d4f268c34ad7381779b3f
#
_entry.id   595f68c4274d4f268c34ad7381779b3f
#
_cell.length_a   1.000
_cell.length_b   1.000
_cell.length_c   1.000
_cell.angle_alpha   90.00
_cell.angle_beta   90.00
_cell.angle_gamma   90.00
#
_symmetry.space_group_name_H-M   'P 1'
#
loop_
_entity.id
_entity.type
_entity.pdbx_description
1 polymer ?
#
loop_
_entity_poly.entity_id
_entity_poly.type
_entity_poly.pdbx_seq_one_letter_code
_entity_poly.pdbx_strand_id
1 'polypeptide(L)'
;MLVGFLEYNKIKELMGHPETGEIVYLKKVILSKAKKRSKKKNLEFNLTLADLISIKNNTCPILGCEILYKSGIDHKLSASLDRIDPTKGYIISNVKIVSHEGNSLKNRNNFHSAVKMLEYIITNSPPEDMAPEKREQLLNLLKDF
;
A
#
# COMPACT_ATOMS: atom_id res chain seq x y z
N MET A 1 -23.00 -20.45 -5.79
CA MET A 1 -22.99 -20.95 -4.39
C MET A 1 -21.74 -21.75 -4.05
N LEU A 2 -21.28 -22.67 -4.88
CA LEU A 2 -20.06 -23.49 -4.64
C LEU A 2 -18.75 -22.67 -4.62
N VAL A 3 -18.63 -21.62 -5.40
CA VAL A 3 -17.42 -20.78 -5.46
C VAL A 3 -17.20 -20.02 -4.15
N GLY A 4 -18.25 -19.50 -3.54
CA GLY A 4 -18.16 -18.80 -2.25
C GLY A 4 -17.83 -19.72 -1.07
N PHE A 5 -18.23 -20.99 -1.14
CA PHE A 5 -17.95 -21.99 -0.11
C PHE A 5 -16.50 -22.49 -0.19
N LEU A 6 -15.98 -22.68 -1.40
CA LEU A 6 -14.57 -23.04 -1.62
C LEU A 6 -13.63 -21.89 -1.22
N GLU A 7 -14.02 -20.66 -1.51
CA GLU A 7 -13.27 -19.46 -1.11
C GLU A 7 -13.27 -19.30 0.43
N TYR A 8 -14.43 -19.51 1.08
CA TYR A 8 -14.55 -19.50 2.54
C TYR A 8 -13.69 -20.57 3.22
N ASN A 9 -13.69 -21.80 2.70
CA ASN A 9 -12.89 -22.89 3.25
C ASN A 9 -11.38 -22.66 3.05
N LYS A 10 -10.98 -22.11 1.89
CA LYS A 10 -9.59 -21.74 1.62
C LYS A 10 -9.12 -20.61 2.55
N ILE A 11 -9.97 -19.64 2.83
CA ILE A 11 -9.73 -18.59 3.83
C ILE A 11 -9.58 -19.20 5.22
N LYS A 12 -10.43 -20.12 5.60
CA LYS A 12 -10.39 -20.80 6.89
C LYS A 12 -9.13 -21.65 7.06
N GLU A 13 -8.71 -22.34 6.01
CA GLU A 13 -7.49 -23.13 5.97
C GLU A 13 -6.22 -22.27 6.08
N LEU A 14 -6.19 -21.12 5.40
CA LEU A 14 -5.10 -20.14 5.46
C LEU A 14 -4.99 -19.44 6.82
N MET A 15 -6.06 -19.38 7.59
CA MET A 15 -6.16 -18.52 8.78
C MET A 15 -6.30 -19.29 10.10
N GLY A 16 -6.61 -20.59 10.07
CA GLY A 16 -6.70 -21.41 11.27
C GLY A 16 -7.73 -21.00 12.34
N HIS A 17 -8.48 -19.88 12.15
CA HIS A 17 -9.41 -19.33 13.13
C HIS A 17 -10.57 -18.53 12.50
N PRO A 18 -11.69 -18.31 13.25
CA PRO A 18 -12.81 -17.49 12.80
C PRO A 18 -12.38 -16.06 12.44
N GLU A 19 -13.17 -15.41 11.60
CA GLU A 19 -12.92 -14.06 11.07
C GLU A 19 -12.36 -13.12 12.15
N THR A 20 -11.07 -12.84 12.07
CA THR A 20 -10.45 -11.83 12.93
C THR A 20 -10.93 -10.43 12.53
N GLY A 21 -10.84 -9.46 13.43
CA GLY A 21 -11.18 -8.08 13.11
C GLY A 21 -10.46 -7.55 11.86
N GLU A 22 -9.25 -8.03 11.59
CA GLU A 22 -8.46 -7.69 10.41
C GLU A 22 -9.09 -8.18 9.10
N ILE A 23 -9.64 -9.40 9.10
CA ILE A 23 -10.32 -9.95 7.91
C ILE A 23 -11.61 -9.18 7.64
N VAL A 24 -12.36 -8.89 8.69
CA VAL A 24 -13.56 -8.05 8.58
C VAL A 24 -13.19 -6.69 7.98
N TYR A 25 -12.08 -6.10 8.39
CA TYR A 25 -11.59 -4.85 7.85
C TYR A 25 -11.22 -4.98 6.36
N LEU A 26 -10.46 -6.01 5.99
CA LEU A 26 -10.11 -6.27 4.58
C LEU A 26 -11.35 -6.41 3.70
N LYS A 27 -12.33 -7.18 4.15
CA LYS A 27 -13.57 -7.42 3.41
C LYS A 27 -14.47 -6.19 3.31
N LYS A 28 -14.83 -5.60 4.46
CA LYS A 28 -15.83 -4.53 4.54
C LYS A 28 -15.26 -3.15 4.17
N VAL A 29 -13.98 -2.90 4.44
CA VAL A 29 -13.37 -1.59 4.19
C VAL A 29 -12.56 -1.62 2.91
N ILE A 30 -11.55 -2.45 2.81
CA ILE A 30 -10.61 -2.41 1.68
C ILE A 30 -11.26 -2.89 0.39
N LEU A 31 -11.77 -4.12 0.38
CA LEU A 31 -12.35 -4.73 -0.82
C LEU A 31 -13.60 -3.96 -1.31
N SER A 32 -14.49 -3.60 -0.38
CA SER A 32 -15.70 -2.86 -0.68
C SER A 32 -15.42 -1.47 -1.27
N LYS A 33 -14.47 -0.72 -0.68
CA LYS A 33 -14.06 0.59 -1.21
C LYS A 33 -13.38 0.47 -2.58
N ALA A 34 -12.52 -0.53 -2.78
CA ALA A 34 -11.88 -0.77 -4.08
C ALA A 34 -12.91 -1.07 -5.17
N LYS A 35 -13.89 -1.93 -4.88
CA LYS A 35 -14.98 -2.25 -5.81
C LYS A 35 -15.83 -1.03 -6.18
N LYS A 36 -16.15 -0.17 -5.21
CA LYS A 36 -16.88 1.08 -5.46
C LYS A 36 -16.07 2.06 -6.33
N ARG A 37 -14.77 2.20 -6.06
CA ARG A 37 -13.88 3.07 -6.84
C ARG A 37 -13.69 2.57 -8.27
N SER A 38 -13.55 1.25 -8.47
CA SER A 38 -13.41 0.66 -9.81
C SER A 38 -14.64 0.95 -10.67
N LYS A 39 -15.84 0.77 -10.12
CA LYS A 39 -17.10 1.11 -10.81
C LYS A 39 -17.16 2.59 -11.19
N LYS A 40 -16.85 3.49 -10.23
CA LYS A 40 -16.89 4.93 -10.47
C LYS A 40 -15.92 5.38 -11.56
N LYS A 41 -14.77 4.72 -11.68
CA LYS A 41 -13.70 5.07 -12.62
C LYS A 41 -13.69 4.21 -13.87
N ASN A 42 -14.66 3.30 -14.03
CA ASN A 42 -14.71 2.31 -15.10
C ASN A 42 -13.40 1.52 -15.27
N LEU A 43 -12.89 1.01 -14.15
CA LEU A 43 -11.64 0.22 -14.10
C LEU A 43 -11.95 -1.25 -13.89
N GLU A 44 -11.08 -2.11 -14.42
CA GLU A 44 -11.13 -3.55 -14.16
C GLU A 44 -11.08 -3.84 -12.66
N PHE A 45 -11.84 -4.85 -12.22
CA PHE A 45 -11.86 -5.32 -10.85
C PHE A 45 -12.05 -6.84 -10.80
N ASN A 46 -11.05 -7.55 -10.32
CA ASN A 46 -11.11 -9.00 -10.14
C ASN A 46 -10.56 -9.47 -8.78
N LEU A 47 -10.37 -8.54 -7.82
CA LEU A 47 -9.86 -8.88 -6.50
C LEU A 47 -10.86 -9.66 -5.68
N THR A 48 -10.37 -10.66 -4.98
CA THR A 48 -11.07 -11.44 -3.96
C THR A 48 -10.54 -11.13 -2.56
N LEU A 49 -11.25 -11.58 -1.53
CA LEU A 49 -10.75 -11.49 -0.15
C LEU A 49 -9.48 -12.34 0.04
N ALA A 50 -9.42 -13.50 -0.61
CA ALA A 50 -8.24 -14.38 -0.57
C ALA A 50 -6.98 -13.68 -1.15
N ASP A 51 -7.14 -12.92 -2.23
CA ASP A 51 -6.05 -12.11 -2.78
C ASP A 51 -5.55 -11.08 -1.77
N LEU A 52 -6.44 -10.34 -1.11
CA LEU A 52 -6.06 -9.35 -0.09
C LEU A 52 -5.36 -9.98 1.11
N ILE A 53 -5.80 -11.17 1.53
CA ILE A 53 -5.15 -11.92 2.61
C ILE A 53 -3.73 -12.34 2.18
N SER A 54 -3.55 -12.78 0.95
CA SER A 54 -2.25 -13.23 0.43
C SER A 54 -1.20 -12.12 0.35
N ILE A 55 -1.64 -10.88 0.14
CA ILE A 55 -0.75 -9.70 0.09
C ILE A 55 -0.74 -8.87 1.38
N LYS A 56 -1.43 -9.35 2.42
CA LYS A 56 -1.45 -8.68 3.73
C LYS A 56 -0.03 -8.60 4.29
N ASN A 57 0.31 -7.43 4.80
CA ASN A 57 1.56 -7.19 5.50
C ASN A 57 1.33 -6.27 6.71
N ASN A 58 2.26 -6.26 7.65
CA ASN A 58 2.17 -5.44 8.86
C ASN A 58 3.06 -4.18 8.80
N THR A 59 3.87 -4.05 7.77
CA THR A 59 4.80 -2.93 7.61
C THR A 59 4.56 -2.25 6.27
N CYS A 60 4.39 -0.94 6.28
CA CYS A 60 4.21 -0.15 5.07
C CYS A 60 5.47 -0.16 4.21
N PRO A 61 5.43 -0.64 2.96
CA PRO A 61 6.61 -0.67 2.10
C PRO A 61 7.09 0.71 1.65
N ILE A 62 6.28 1.76 1.85
CA ILE A 62 6.63 3.14 1.49
C ILE A 62 7.31 3.85 2.65
N LEU A 63 6.77 3.73 3.87
CA LEU A 63 7.21 4.50 5.04
C LEU A 63 7.89 3.67 6.13
N GLY A 64 7.87 2.34 6.03
CA GLY A 64 8.40 1.46 7.07
C GLY A 64 7.61 1.44 8.39
N CYS A 65 6.48 2.15 8.47
CA CYS A 65 5.63 2.18 9.66
C CYS A 65 4.72 0.95 9.76
N GLU A 66 4.18 0.72 10.95
CA GLU A 66 3.15 -0.31 11.17
C GLU A 66 1.89 -0.01 10.35
N ILE A 67 1.23 -1.06 9.87
CA ILE A 67 -0.08 -0.99 9.21
C ILE A 67 -1.14 -1.59 10.14
N LEU A 68 -2.20 -0.83 10.41
CA LEU A 68 -3.29 -1.23 11.29
C LEU A 68 -4.56 -1.54 10.50
N TYR A 69 -5.11 -2.75 10.74
CA TYR A 69 -6.31 -3.28 10.06
C TYR A 69 -7.56 -3.14 10.92
N LYS A 70 -7.82 -1.94 11.40
CA LYS A 70 -9.00 -1.63 12.22
C LYS A 70 -9.46 -0.18 12.00
N SER A 71 -10.75 0.06 12.27
CA SER A 71 -11.35 1.39 12.25
C SER A 71 -11.20 2.09 13.60
N GLY A 72 -11.32 3.42 13.62
CA GLY A 72 -11.35 4.22 14.87
C GLY A 72 -10.01 4.44 15.53
N ILE A 73 -8.91 4.25 14.81
CA ILE A 73 -7.53 4.48 15.25
C ILE A 73 -6.87 5.60 14.45
N ASP A 74 -5.58 5.81 14.64
CA ASP A 74 -4.80 6.76 13.86
C ASP A 74 -5.01 6.47 12.36
N HIS A 75 -5.68 7.40 11.69
CA HIS A 75 -6.01 7.30 10.27
C HIS A 75 -4.78 7.13 9.38
N LYS A 76 -3.64 7.70 9.78
CA LYS A 76 -2.38 7.63 9.02
C LYS A 76 -1.83 6.21 8.89
N LEU A 77 -1.96 5.42 9.96
CA LEU A 77 -1.47 4.05 10.02
C LEU A 77 -2.47 3.02 9.47
N SER A 78 -3.72 3.40 9.22
CA SER A 78 -4.74 2.47 8.73
C SER A 78 -4.37 1.88 7.37
N ALA A 79 -4.68 0.59 7.16
CA ALA A 79 -4.44 -0.08 5.90
C ALA A 79 -5.20 0.58 4.74
N SER A 80 -4.53 0.73 3.62
CA SER A 80 -5.05 1.28 2.37
C SER A 80 -4.59 0.44 1.19
N LEU A 81 -5.41 0.32 0.15
CA LEU A 81 -5.05 -0.39 -1.07
C LEU A 81 -4.53 0.62 -2.11
N ASP A 82 -3.27 0.48 -2.45
CA ASP A 82 -2.62 1.24 -3.51
C ASP A 82 -2.66 0.48 -4.84
N ARG A 83 -2.84 1.18 -5.94
CA ARG A 83 -2.57 0.67 -7.29
C ARG A 83 -1.17 1.07 -7.72
N ILE A 84 -0.35 0.08 -8.08
CA ILE A 84 1.04 0.31 -8.54
C ILE A 84 1.02 1.25 -9.75
N ASP A 85 0.21 0.90 -10.74
CA ASP A 85 -0.07 1.70 -11.93
C ASP A 85 -1.51 2.27 -11.83
N PRO A 86 -1.69 3.57 -11.68
CA PRO A 86 -3.01 4.19 -11.52
C PRO A 86 -3.87 4.13 -12.77
N THR A 87 -3.31 3.82 -13.94
CA THR A 87 -4.05 3.65 -15.20
C THR A 87 -4.72 2.28 -15.30
N LYS A 88 -4.22 1.29 -14.56
CA LYS A 88 -4.78 -0.06 -14.50
C LYS A 88 -5.80 -0.21 -13.37
N GLY A 89 -6.52 -1.33 -13.41
CA GLY A 89 -7.57 -1.65 -12.45
C GLY A 89 -7.06 -2.27 -11.13
N TYR A 90 -8.01 -2.79 -10.39
CA TYR A 90 -7.79 -3.50 -9.13
C TYR A 90 -7.64 -5.00 -9.41
N ILE A 91 -6.46 -5.39 -9.85
CA ILE A 91 -6.04 -6.77 -10.10
C ILE A 91 -4.85 -7.11 -9.19
N ILE A 92 -4.68 -8.37 -8.83
CA ILE A 92 -3.69 -8.78 -7.82
C ILE A 92 -2.25 -8.37 -8.17
N SER A 93 -1.89 -8.39 -9.45
CA SER A 93 -0.57 -7.95 -9.93
C SER A 93 -0.35 -6.43 -9.87
N ASN A 94 -1.41 -5.64 -9.67
CA ASN A 94 -1.37 -4.18 -9.70
C ASN A 94 -1.71 -3.52 -8.35
N VAL A 95 -1.83 -4.27 -7.28
CA VAL A 95 -2.19 -3.72 -5.97
C VAL A 95 -1.19 -4.09 -4.89
N LYS A 96 -1.04 -3.19 -3.92
CA LYS A 96 -0.32 -3.43 -2.67
C LYS A 96 -1.09 -2.83 -1.50
N ILE A 97 -0.95 -3.46 -0.33
CA ILE A 97 -1.43 -2.88 0.92
C ILE A 97 -0.31 -2.01 1.50
N VAL A 98 -0.66 -0.78 1.77
CA VAL A 98 0.22 0.26 2.32
C VAL A 98 -0.49 0.98 3.47
N SER A 99 0.20 1.82 4.23
CA SER A 99 -0.47 2.72 5.17
C SER A 99 -1.22 3.83 4.42
N HIS A 100 -2.26 4.38 5.02
CA HIS A 100 -3.00 5.52 4.43
C HIS A 100 -2.08 6.71 4.15
N GLU A 101 -1.19 7.05 5.07
CA GLU A 101 -0.21 8.12 4.87
C GLU A 101 0.75 7.82 3.71
N GLY A 102 1.27 6.59 3.63
CA GLY A 102 2.12 6.17 2.51
C GLY A 102 1.42 6.28 1.16
N ASN A 103 0.15 5.85 1.09
CA ASN A 103 -0.67 5.99 -0.11
C ASN A 103 -0.92 7.46 -0.49
N SER A 104 -1.22 8.29 0.50
CA SER A 104 -1.43 9.72 0.31
C SER A 104 -0.16 10.41 -0.18
N LEU A 105 0.98 10.08 0.39
CA LEU A 105 2.28 10.62 -0.02
C LEU A 105 2.60 10.24 -1.47
N LYS A 106 2.46 8.97 -1.84
CA LYS A 106 2.64 8.49 -3.21
C LYS A 106 1.73 9.22 -4.20
N ASN A 107 0.45 9.38 -3.87
CA ASN A 107 -0.54 10.02 -4.75
C ASN A 107 -0.32 11.54 -4.94
N ARG A 108 0.35 12.20 -4.01
CA ARG A 108 0.71 13.63 -4.11
C ARG A 108 2.01 13.87 -4.88
N ASN A 109 2.78 12.82 -5.12
CA ASN A 109 4.09 12.92 -5.77
C ASN A 109 4.10 12.13 -7.09
N ASN A 110 4.83 12.65 -8.06
CA ASN A 110 5.28 11.92 -9.24
C ASN A 110 6.79 11.63 -9.11
N PHE A 111 7.33 10.86 -10.04
CA PHE A 111 8.76 10.50 -10.02
C PHE A 111 9.66 11.74 -9.95
N HIS A 112 9.41 12.74 -10.80
CA HIS A 112 10.24 13.96 -10.85
C HIS A 112 10.20 14.75 -9.52
N SER A 113 9.01 14.97 -8.94
CA SER A 113 8.89 15.66 -7.66
C SER A 113 9.51 14.86 -6.50
N ALA A 114 9.46 13.54 -6.54
CA ALA A 114 10.10 12.69 -5.54
C ALA A 114 11.63 12.79 -5.61
N VAL A 115 12.21 12.79 -6.82
CA VAL A 115 13.65 13.00 -7.01
C VAL A 115 14.08 14.37 -6.49
N LYS A 116 13.36 15.45 -6.83
CA LYS A 116 13.66 16.79 -6.34
C LYS A 116 13.57 16.92 -4.83
N MET A 117 12.58 16.29 -4.21
CA MET A 117 12.47 16.24 -2.76
C MET A 117 13.64 15.49 -2.13
N LEU A 118 14.05 14.37 -2.72
CA LEU A 118 15.20 13.59 -2.26
C LEU A 118 16.51 14.38 -2.37
N GLU A 119 16.75 15.05 -3.49
CA GLU A 119 17.89 15.96 -3.67
C GLU A 119 17.93 17.04 -2.58
N TYR A 120 16.78 17.67 -2.31
CA TYR A 120 16.68 18.70 -1.27
C TYR A 120 17.03 18.14 0.11
N ILE A 121 16.45 16.99 0.47
CA ILE A 121 16.70 16.33 1.76
C ILE A 121 18.19 15.97 1.90
N ILE A 122 18.78 15.34 0.89
CA ILE A 122 20.18 14.94 0.91
C ILE A 122 21.09 16.17 1.07
N THR A 123 20.79 17.25 0.35
CA THR A 123 21.60 18.48 0.39
C THR A 123 21.52 19.17 1.75
N ASN A 124 20.37 19.17 2.39
CA ASN A 124 20.10 19.97 3.59
C ASN A 124 20.05 19.16 4.89
N SER A 125 20.25 17.85 4.84
CA SER A 125 20.31 17.01 6.06
C SER A 125 21.54 17.39 6.89
N PRO A 126 21.43 17.40 8.23
CA PRO A 126 22.58 17.64 9.09
C PRO A 126 23.65 16.56 8.93
N PRO A 127 24.93 16.86 9.22
CA PRO A 127 26.04 15.92 9.02
C PRO A 127 25.90 14.62 9.82
N GLU A 128 25.25 14.65 10.98
CA GLU A 128 24.99 13.48 11.83
C GLU A 128 24.04 12.47 11.16
N ASP A 129 23.16 12.91 10.27
CA ASP A 129 22.22 12.03 9.58
C ASP A 129 22.85 11.33 8.37
N MET A 130 23.89 11.92 7.79
CA MET A 130 24.50 11.39 6.57
C MET A 130 25.95 11.84 6.41
N ALA A 131 26.88 10.88 6.36
CA ALA A 131 28.30 11.16 6.10
C ALA A 131 28.50 11.91 4.77
N PRO A 132 29.44 12.88 4.72
CA PRO A 132 29.66 13.71 3.52
C PRO A 132 29.92 12.90 2.24
N GLU A 133 30.72 11.84 2.32
CA GLU A 133 31.06 10.98 1.18
C GLU A 133 29.84 10.27 0.61
N LYS A 134 28.97 9.78 1.49
CA LYS A 134 27.72 9.12 1.11
C LYS A 134 26.73 10.11 0.48
N ARG A 135 26.69 11.33 1.00
CA ARG A 135 25.89 12.43 0.45
C ARG A 135 26.28 12.73 -0.99
N GLU A 136 27.59 12.93 -1.24
CA GLU A 136 28.10 13.20 -2.57
C GLU A 136 27.82 12.06 -3.55
N GLN A 137 28.01 10.82 -3.14
CA GLN A 137 27.66 9.63 -3.94
C GLN A 137 26.19 9.61 -4.35
N LEU A 138 25.28 9.86 -3.40
CA LEU A 138 23.83 9.87 -3.66
C LEU A 138 23.43 11.01 -4.59
N LEU A 139 23.96 12.23 -4.38
CA LEU A 139 23.69 13.37 -5.26
C LEU A 139 24.21 13.14 -6.69
N ASN A 140 25.34 12.47 -6.84
CA ASN A 140 25.87 12.12 -8.15
C ASN A 140 24.98 11.10 -8.88
N LEU A 141 24.42 10.12 -8.15
CA LEU A 141 23.48 9.16 -8.74
C LEU A 141 22.16 9.80 -9.19
N LEU A 142 21.75 10.89 -8.56
CA LEU A 142 20.49 11.59 -8.90
C LEU A 142 20.62 12.56 -10.08
N LYS A 143 21.84 12.90 -10.51
CA LYS A 143 22.06 13.87 -11.61
C LYS A 143 21.51 13.41 -12.96
N ASP A 144 21.33 12.11 -13.15
CA ASP A 144 20.89 11.51 -14.41
C ASP A 144 19.35 11.38 -14.49
N PHE A 145 18.62 11.87 -13.48
CA PHE A 145 17.16 11.86 -13.42
C PHE A 145 16.58 13.28 -13.43
#